data_ef7798cedfda3989e732ac30314e04e4
#
_entry.id   ef7798cedfda3989e732ac30314e04e4
#
_cell.length_a   1.000
_cell.length_b   1.000
_cell.length_c   1.000
_cell.angle_alpha   90.00
_cell.angle_beta   90.00
_cell.angle_gamma   90.00
#
_symmetry.space_group_name_H-M   'P 1'
#
loop_
_entity.id
_entity.type
_entity.pdbx_description
1 polymer ?
#
loop_
_entity_poly.entity_id
_entity_poly.type
_entity_poly.pdbx_seq_one_letter_code
_entity_poly.pdbx_strand_id
1 'polypeptide(L)'
;MPEFPSFPRSSVNASPRRARAALLAVPALALLLAGCATPGTATPNGDDAAAGGGDAASGYPLTLDNCGTEVTFESAPERVVTIKSSTLELLLALGLESRIVGTAFGDGPVPDEYADAASGLEVLSDKVPSQEVTLAAEPDLVFAGWESNLTAEGAGDRDALASLGVASYVAPAACKGEGYMPNPLTFDEVFREFEEAGAIFGVTDAAADLVSSQQAELDAIEPSTAGLTALWYSSGDDTPYVGAGIGAPQMIMAAAGLENIAADVEDTWTAMGWEAIVEANPDVIVLVDAAWNTAEQKIAHLESNPATAALPAVQQQRYLVVDFPATEAGVRNVGAVASLVEQLEELG
;
A
#
# COMPACT_ATOMS: atom_id res chain seq x y z
N MET A 1 23.39 16.35 24.95
CA MET A 1 22.01 16.87 24.85
C MET A 1 22.08 18.08 23.92
N PRO A 2 21.52 18.02 22.72
CA PRO A 2 21.24 19.21 21.93
C PRO A 2 19.77 19.60 22.10
N GLU A 3 19.56 20.88 22.40
CA GLU A 3 18.26 21.50 22.59
C GLU A 3 17.50 21.59 21.24
N PHE A 4 16.21 21.24 21.26
CA PHE A 4 15.31 21.48 20.14
C PHE A 4 14.74 22.91 20.20
N PRO A 5 14.67 23.63 19.07
CA PRO A 5 14.08 24.98 19.05
C PRO A 5 12.53 24.88 19.05
N SER A 6 11.95 25.72 19.94
CA SER A 6 10.50 25.90 20.05
C SER A 6 9.96 26.76 18.90
N PHE A 7 8.92 26.29 18.21
CA PHE A 7 8.20 27.05 17.19
C PHE A 7 7.07 27.90 17.80
N PRO A 8 6.86 29.15 17.33
CA PRO A 8 5.80 30.02 17.82
C PRO A 8 4.44 29.65 17.18
N ARG A 9 3.40 29.61 18.02
CA ARG A 9 2.00 29.44 17.59
C ARG A 9 1.51 30.72 16.89
N SER A 10 1.16 30.63 15.62
CA SER A 10 0.46 31.69 14.89
C SER A 10 -1.05 31.51 15.02
N SER A 11 -1.70 32.48 15.63
CA SER A 11 -3.16 32.60 15.72
C SER A 11 -3.71 33.18 14.41
N VAL A 12 -4.56 32.41 13.71
CA VAL A 12 -5.27 32.87 12.51
C VAL A 12 -6.65 33.39 12.91
N ASN A 13 -6.84 34.70 12.71
CA ASN A 13 -8.10 35.41 12.88
C ASN A 13 -9.03 35.12 11.69
N ALA A 14 -10.19 34.54 11.95
CA ALA A 14 -11.27 34.36 10.98
C ALA A 14 -12.13 35.62 10.87
N SER A 15 -12.29 36.17 9.68
CA SER A 15 -13.29 37.20 9.36
C SER A 15 -14.35 36.66 8.40
N PRO A 16 -15.65 36.87 8.67
CA PRO A 16 -16.72 36.36 7.83
C PRO A 16 -16.99 37.27 6.61
N ARG A 17 -16.94 36.76 5.40
CA ARG A 17 -17.42 37.44 4.20
C ARG A 17 -18.83 36.96 3.84
N ARG A 18 -19.75 37.93 3.82
CA ARG A 18 -21.17 37.81 3.51
C ARG A 18 -21.41 37.42 2.04
N ALA A 19 -22.32 36.46 1.85
CA ALA A 19 -22.91 36.10 0.59
C ALA A 19 -23.74 37.25 -0.01
N ARG A 20 -23.64 37.46 -1.31
CA ARG A 20 -24.67 38.17 -2.10
C ARG A 20 -25.15 37.25 -3.20
N ALA A 21 -26.41 36.88 -3.09
CA ALA A 21 -27.16 36.19 -4.13
C ALA A 21 -27.46 37.15 -5.28
N ALA A 22 -27.30 36.70 -6.51
CA ALA A 22 -27.88 37.33 -7.69
C ALA A 22 -28.60 36.27 -8.51
N LEU A 23 -29.93 36.37 -8.50
CA LEU A 23 -30.85 35.69 -9.42
C LEU A 23 -30.77 36.35 -10.78
N LEU A 24 -30.66 35.58 -11.84
CA LEU A 24 -31.10 35.98 -13.19
C LEU A 24 -31.76 34.81 -13.92
N ALA A 25 -32.87 35.14 -14.53
CA ALA A 25 -33.92 34.28 -15.05
C ALA A 25 -33.65 33.86 -16.53
N VAL A 26 -34.32 32.78 -16.88
CA VAL A 26 -34.59 32.09 -18.16
C VAL A 26 -35.02 33.05 -19.31
N PRO A 27 -34.86 32.71 -20.64
CA PRO A 27 -35.88 31.89 -21.26
C PRO A 27 -35.43 30.79 -22.25
N ALA A 28 -36.31 29.77 -22.32
CA ALA A 28 -36.35 28.72 -23.29
C ALA A 28 -36.68 29.19 -24.72
N LEU A 29 -36.08 28.57 -25.75
CA LEU A 29 -36.59 28.58 -27.11
C LEU A 29 -36.48 27.18 -27.72
N ALA A 30 -37.63 26.57 -27.93
CA ALA A 30 -37.81 25.32 -28.65
C ALA A 30 -37.89 25.59 -30.18
N LEU A 31 -37.20 24.78 -31.00
CA LEU A 31 -37.47 24.65 -32.44
C LEU A 31 -37.43 23.16 -32.83
N LEU A 32 -38.64 22.70 -33.18
CA LEU A 32 -38.91 21.43 -33.86
C LEU A 32 -38.66 21.59 -35.37
N LEU A 33 -37.93 20.65 -35.97
CA LEU A 33 -37.98 20.42 -37.41
C LEU A 33 -37.94 18.91 -37.68
N ALA A 34 -39.08 18.42 -38.14
CA ALA A 34 -39.26 17.08 -38.69
C ALA A 34 -38.78 17.04 -40.16
N GLY A 35 -38.07 15.98 -40.51
CA GLY A 35 -37.66 15.68 -41.87
C GLY A 35 -37.75 14.19 -42.15
N CYS A 36 -38.77 13.75 -42.89
CA CYS A 36 -38.92 12.43 -43.46
C CYS A 36 -37.98 12.21 -44.62
N ALA A 37 -37.35 11.04 -44.74
CA ALA A 37 -36.80 10.57 -46.00
C ALA A 37 -36.91 9.04 -46.11
N THR A 38 -37.35 8.59 -47.23
CA THR A 38 -37.71 7.28 -47.75
C THR A 38 -36.52 6.38 -48.06
N PRO A 39 -36.75 5.02 -48.18
CA PRO A 39 -35.68 4.03 -48.35
C PRO A 39 -35.29 3.85 -49.83
N GLY A 40 -34.00 3.69 -50.04
CA GLY A 40 -33.40 3.33 -51.33
C GLY A 40 -32.55 2.06 -51.20
N THR A 41 -32.98 1.01 -51.84
CA THR A 41 -32.24 -0.25 -52.09
C THR A 41 -31.17 -0.06 -53.15
N ALA A 42 -29.92 -0.53 -52.85
CA ALA A 42 -28.99 -1.01 -53.88
C ALA A 42 -27.88 -1.88 -53.23
N THR A 43 -27.74 -3.07 -53.74
CA THR A 43 -26.71 -4.07 -53.54
C THR A 43 -25.56 -3.95 -54.57
N PRO A 44 -24.56 -4.85 -54.58
CA PRO A 44 -23.24 -4.66 -53.97
C PRO A 44 -22.13 -4.61 -55.04
N ASN A 45 -20.94 -4.17 -54.65
CA ASN A 45 -19.66 -4.71 -55.14
C ASN A 45 -18.48 -3.82 -54.71
N GLY A 46 -17.40 -4.44 -54.31
CA GLY A 46 -16.08 -3.84 -54.29
C GLY A 46 -15.30 -4.15 -53.01
N ASP A 47 -14.47 -5.18 -53.13
CA ASP A 47 -13.35 -5.46 -52.22
C ASP A 47 -12.51 -4.18 -51.93
N ASP A 48 -12.36 -3.88 -50.67
CA ASP A 48 -11.13 -3.32 -50.12
C ASP A 48 -11.05 -3.75 -48.66
N ALA A 49 -10.27 -4.80 -48.40
CA ALA A 49 -9.87 -5.23 -47.11
C ALA A 49 -8.87 -4.22 -46.56
N ALA A 50 -9.35 -3.21 -45.85
CA ALA A 50 -8.59 -2.51 -44.85
C ALA A 50 -8.75 -3.28 -43.55
N ALA A 51 -7.74 -4.10 -43.24
CA ALA A 51 -7.56 -4.66 -41.92
C ALA A 51 -7.33 -3.52 -40.92
N GLY A 52 -8.42 -2.96 -40.42
CA GLY A 52 -8.45 -2.23 -39.19
C GLY A 52 -8.50 -3.28 -38.09
N GLY A 53 -7.36 -3.71 -37.57
CA GLY A 53 -7.28 -4.36 -36.28
C GLY A 53 -7.83 -3.35 -35.27
N GLY A 54 -9.11 -3.47 -34.94
CA GLY A 54 -9.67 -2.82 -33.80
C GLY A 54 -9.05 -3.52 -32.59
N ASP A 55 -8.08 -2.89 -31.94
CA ASP A 55 -7.71 -3.20 -30.56
C ASP A 55 -8.97 -3.06 -29.73
N ALA A 56 -9.52 -4.19 -29.35
CA ALA A 56 -10.60 -4.25 -28.38
C ALA A 56 -10.04 -3.74 -27.07
N ALA A 57 -10.56 -2.58 -26.64
CA ALA A 57 -10.54 -2.08 -25.29
C ALA A 57 -9.18 -2.08 -24.60
N SER A 58 -8.29 -1.16 -24.97
CA SER A 58 -7.43 -0.56 -23.98
C SER A 58 -8.35 0.12 -22.96
N GLY A 59 -8.28 -0.23 -21.66
CA GLY A 59 -9.07 0.39 -20.60
C GLY A 59 -8.68 1.86 -20.35
N TYR A 60 -8.01 2.49 -21.30
CA TYR A 60 -7.49 3.86 -21.24
C TYR A 60 -8.33 4.82 -22.09
N PRO A 61 -8.39 6.12 -21.67
CA PRO A 61 -7.79 6.66 -20.46
C PRO A 61 -8.43 6.09 -19.19
N LEU A 62 -7.60 5.78 -18.19
CA LEU A 62 -8.03 5.33 -16.85
C LEU A 62 -7.78 6.47 -15.86
N THR A 63 -8.82 6.93 -15.18
CA THR A 63 -8.71 7.96 -14.14
C THR A 63 -9.09 7.37 -12.80
N LEU A 64 -8.24 7.57 -11.80
CA LEU A 64 -8.39 7.07 -10.44
C LEU A 64 -8.22 8.21 -9.44
N ASP A 65 -8.95 8.15 -8.33
CA ASP A 65 -8.68 8.94 -7.13
C ASP A 65 -7.74 8.12 -6.22
N ASN A 66 -6.51 8.57 -6.13
CA ASN A 66 -5.48 7.89 -5.35
C ASN A 66 -5.01 8.78 -4.19
N CYS A 67 -5.43 8.47 -2.98
CA CYS A 67 -5.18 9.28 -1.76
C CYS A 67 -5.62 10.75 -1.91
N GLY A 68 -6.76 11.01 -2.57
CA GLY A 68 -7.28 12.37 -2.81
C GLY A 68 -6.62 13.13 -3.96
N THR A 69 -5.79 12.47 -4.74
CA THR A 69 -5.20 13.01 -5.97
C THR A 69 -5.79 12.27 -7.17
N GLU A 70 -6.42 13.00 -8.09
CA GLU A 70 -6.89 12.44 -9.36
C GLU A 70 -5.68 12.16 -10.26
N VAL A 71 -5.51 10.90 -10.69
CA VAL A 71 -4.43 10.46 -11.58
C VAL A 71 -5.04 9.85 -12.82
N THR A 72 -4.66 10.35 -14.01
CA THR A 72 -5.11 9.83 -15.29
C THR A 72 -3.96 9.16 -16.03
N PHE A 73 -4.16 7.92 -16.40
CA PHE A 73 -3.28 7.15 -17.26
C PHE A 73 -3.86 7.14 -18.69
N GLU A 74 -3.18 7.77 -19.62
CA GLU A 74 -3.56 7.77 -21.04
C GLU A 74 -3.22 6.45 -21.74
N SER A 75 -2.26 5.71 -21.18
CA SER A 75 -1.81 4.38 -21.59
C SER A 75 -1.17 3.66 -20.40
N ALA A 76 -0.90 2.36 -20.52
CA ALA A 76 -0.15 1.62 -19.52
C ALA A 76 1.24 2.24 -19.31
N PRO A 77 1.68 2.45 -18.05
CA PRO A 77 3.04 2.87 -17.76
C PRO A 77 4.08 1.86 -18.26
N GLU A 78 5.19 2.35 -18.82
CA GLU A 78 6.26 1.53 -19.37
C GLU A 78 7.61 1.73 -18.64
N ARG A 79 7.74 2.81 -17.85
CA ARG A 79 8.96 3.18 -17.15
C ARG A 79 8.67 3.53 -15.70
N VAL A 80 8.70 2.51 -14.85
CA VAL A 80 8.25 2.62 -13.45
C VAL A 80 9.43 2.68 -12.50
N VAL A 81 9.42 3.67 -11.61
CA VAL A 81 10.24 3.66 -10.40
C VAL A 81 9.37 3.16 -9.25
N THR A 82 9.78 2.05 -8.60
CA THR A 82 9.13 1.52 -7.41
C THR A 82 9.85 1.98 -6.14
N ILE A 83 9.08 2.36 -5.12
CA ILE A 83 9.62 2.74 -3.81
C ILE A 83 8.95 1.88 -2.74
N LYS A 84 9.71 1.13 -1.98
CA LYS A 84 9.35 0.08 -1.02
C LYS A 84 9.22 -1.31 -1.67
N SER A 85 9.43 -2.35 -0.86
CA SER A 85 9.33 -3.74 -1.30
C SER A 85 7.93 -4.09 -1.79
N SER A 86 6.87 -3.60 -1.13
CA SER A 86 5.48 -3.95 -1.49
C SER A 86 5.14 -3.59 -2.94
N THR A 87 5.55 -2.41 -3.42
CA THR A 87 5.28 -1.98 -4.81
C THR A 87 6.14 -2.72 -5.83
N LEU A 88 7.41 -2.98 -5.50
CA LEU A 88 8.30 -3.79 -6.34
C LEU A 88 7.74 -5.20 -6.51
N GLU A 89 7.42 -5.85 -5.42
CA GLU A 89 6.97 -7.25 -5.42
C GLU A 89 5.61 -7.44 -6.09
N LEU A 90 4.69 -6.47 -5.97
CA LEU A 90 3.45 -6.48 -6.71
C LEU A 90 3.71 -6.46 -8.23
N LEU A 91 4.61 -5.59 -8.71
CA LEU A 91 4.94 -5.55 -10.14
C LEU A 91 5.64 -6.84 -10.61
N LEU A 92 6.51 -7.44 -9.78
CA LEU A 92 7.13 -8.73 -10.08
C LEU A 92 6.08 -9.86 -10.13
N ALA A 93 5.14 -9.89 -9.19
CA ALA A 93 4.03 -10.85 -9.18
C ALA A 93 3.13 -10.73 -10.41
N LEU A 94 3.00 -9.53 -10.98
CA LEU A 94 2.26 -9.27 -12.21
C LEU A 94 3.10 -9.50 -13.49
N GLY A 95 4.36 -9.93 -13.39
CA GLY A 95 5.24 -10.18 -14.53
C GLY A 95 5.68 -8.91 -15.27
N LEU A 96 5.84 -7.79 -14.53
CA LEU A 96 6.13 -6.46 -15.07
C LEU A 96 7.58 -6.01 -14.84
N GLU A 97 8.51 -6.93 -14.57
CA GLU A 97 9.92 -6.62 -14.32
C GLU A 97 10.57 -5.78 -15.42
N SER A 98 10.17 -6.00 -16.67
CA SER A 98 10.69 -5.27 -17.83
C SER A 98 10.28 -3.80 -17.87
N ARG A 99 9.27 -3.40 -17.10
CA ARG A 99 8.81 -2.01 -16.99
C ARG A 99 9.44 -1.27 -15.83
N ILE A 100 10.16 -1.95 -14.94
CA ILE A 100 10.82 -1.35 -13.78
C ILE A 100 12.16 -0.77 -14.23
N VAL A 101 12.29 0.56 -14.23
CA VAL A 101 13.53 1.26 -14.59
C VAL A 101 14.39 1.60 -13.38
N GLY A 102 13.86 1.41 -12.18
CA GLY A 102 14.58 1.56 -10.94
C GLY A 102 13.73 1.21 -9.74
N THR A 103 14.38 0.75 -8.67
CA THR A 103 13.77 0.48 -7.38
C THR A 103 14.52 1.22 -6.28
N ALA A 104 13.82 1.57 -5.20
CA ALA A 104 14.43 2.26 -4.09
C ALA A 104 13.79 1.89 -2.75
N PHE A 105 14.52 2.11 -1.67
CA PHE A 105 14.05 1.97 -0.30
C PHE A 105 13.39 0.61 -0.03
N GLY A 106 14.02 -0.46 -0.53
CA GLY A 106 13.59 -1.82 -0.25
C GLY A 106 13.70 -2.15 1.25
N ASP A 107 12.78 -2.96 1.74
CA ASP A 107 12.67 -3.32 3.15
C ASP A 107 13.45 -4.59 3.52
N GLY A 108 13.92 -5.29 2.51
CA GLY A 108 14.66 -6.52 2.62
C GLY A 108 14.82 -7.21 1.26
N PRO A 109 15.34 -8.44 1.22
CA PRO A 109 15.43 -9.21 -0.02
C PRO A 109 14.03 -9.52 -0.56
N VAL A 110 13.90 -9.56 -1.88
CA VAL A 110 12.69 -10.08 -2.53
C VAL A 110 12.54 -11.58 -2.23
N PRO A 111 11.30 -12.14 -2.24
CA PRO A 111 11.09 -13.58 -2.15
C PRO A 111 11.88 -14.35 -3.20
N ASP A 112 12.29 -15.58 -2.87
CA ASP A 112 13.10 -16.44 -3.76
C ASP A 112 12.44 -16.63 -5.13
N GLU A 113 11.10 -16.68 -5.18
CA GLU A 113 10.33 -16.81 -6.41
C GLU A 113 10.49 -15.64 -7.39
N TYR A 114 10.85 -14.44 -6.88
CA TYR A 114 11.08 -13.24 -7.68
C TYR A 114 12.59 -12.91 -7.84
N ALA A 115 13.49 -13.70 -7.23
CA ALA A 115 14.91 -13.38 -7.21
C ALA A 115 15.51 -13.24 -8.61
N ASP A 116 15.15 -14.13 -9.53
CA ASP A 116 15.65 -14.08 -10.92
C ASP A 116 15.12 -12.84 -11.65
N ALA A 117 13.84 -12.51 -11.52
CA ALA A 117 13.21 -11.32 -12.13
C ALA A 117 13.79 -10.02 -11.57
N ALA A 118 14.12 -9.99 -10.27
CA ALA A 118 14.71 -8.83 -9.61
C ALA A 118 16.21 -8.65 -9.87
N SER A 119 16.92 -9.71 -10.29
CA SER A 119 18.40 -9.74 -10.33
C SER A 119 19.06 -8.69 -11.23
N GLY A 120 18.33 -8.14 -12.20
CA GLY A 120 18.82 -7.13 -13.14
C GLY A 120 18.33 -5.71 -12.85
N LEU A 121 17.53 -5.50 -11.82
CA LEU A 121 16.93 -4.21 -11.52
C LEU A 121 17.95 -3.25 -10.90
N GLU A 122 17.92 -1.99 -11.33
CA GLU A 122 18.76 -0.93 -10.77
C GLU A 122 18.19 -0.46 -9.42
N VAL A 123 19.02 -0.51 -8.37
CA VAL A 123 18.71 0.06 -7.07
C VAL A 123 19.17 1.52 -7.06
N LEU A 124 18.22 2.44 -7.12
CA LEU A 124 18.49 3.89 -7.17
C LEU A 124 18.96 4.45 -5.83
N SER A 125 18.44 3.90 -4.73
CA SER A 125 18.75 4.36 -3.37
C SER A 125 18.32 3.32 -2.32
N ASP A 126 19.12 3.18 -1.25
CA ASP A 126 18.77 2.38 -0.06
C ASP A 126 17.73 3.10 0.85
N LYS A 127 17.37 4.33 0.53
CA LYS A 127 16.37 5.16 1.22
C LYS A 127 15.42 5.76 0.20
N VAL A 128 14.46 6.56 0.67
CA VAL A 128 13.64 7.38 -0.24
C VAL A 128 14.56 8.17 -1.16
N PRO A 129 14.48 8.00 -2.49
CA PRO A 129 15.33 8.71 -3.44
C PRO A 129 14.97 10.18 -3.45
N SER A 130 15.91 11.06 -3.80
CA SER A 130 15.57 12.46 -4.10
C SER A 130 14.84 12.55 -5.44
N GLN A 131 14.11 13.64 -5.66
CA GLN A 131 13.47 13.90 -6.96
C GLN A 131 14.46 13.87 -8.12
N GLU A 132 15.68 14.39 -7.94
CA GLU A 132 16.73 14.35 -8.96
C GLU A 132 17.11 12.92 -9.35
N VAL A 133 17.31 12.05 -8.35
CA VAL A 133 17.64 10.63 -8.57
C VAL A 133 16.46 9.92 -9.24
N THR A 134 15.23 10.17 -8.79
CA THR A 134 14.02 9.61 -9.38
C THR A 134 13.87 9.98 -10.85
N LEU A 135 13.99 11.28 -11.17
CA LEU A 135 13.86 11.77 -12.54
C LEU A 135 15.01 11.37 -13.47
N ALA A 136 16.21 11.09 -12.92
CA ALA A 136 17.34 10.59 -13.72
C ALA A 136 17.06 9.21 -14.34
N ALA A 137 16.17 8.41 -13.75
CA ALA A 137 15.68 7.16 -14.32
C ALA A 137 14.66 7.35 -15.47
N GLU A 138 14.26 8.60 -15.76
CA GLU A 138 13.25 8.97 -16.77
C GLU A 138 11.95 8.15 -16.65
N PRO A 139 11.30 8.09 -15.47
CA PRO A 139 10.06 7.35 -15.30
C PRO A 139 8.87 8.06 -15.94
N ASP A 140 7.85 7.27 -16.31
CA ASP A 140 6.50 7.77 -16.59
C ASP A 140 5.56 7.57 -15.39
N LEU A 141 5.95 6.69 -14.42
CA LEU A 141 5.24 6.46 -13.16
C LEU A 141 6.23 6.30 -12.00
N VAL A 142 5.93 6.95 -10.87
CA VAL A 142 6.50 6.62 -9.55
C VAL A 142 5.43 5.90 -8.74
N PHE A 143 5.67 4.62 -8.45
CA PHE A 143 4.79 3.81 -7.60
C PHE A 143 5.38 3.72 -6.19
N ALA A 144 4.73 4.38 -5.24
CA ALA A 144 5.21 4.54 -3.87
C ALA A 144 4.42 3.68 -2.88
N GLY A 145 5.12 2.90 -2.05
CA GLY A 145 4.50 2.10 -0.99
C GLY A 145 4.05 2.94 0.20
N TRP A 146 4.58 4.17 0.37
CA TRP A 146 4.13 5.11 1.39
C TRP A 146 3.84 6.47 0.78
N GLU A 147 2.74 7.10 1.20
CA GLU A 147 2.39 8.46 0.75
C GLU A 147 3.51 9.48 1.07
N SER A 148 4.20 9.31 2.21
CA SER A 148 5.33 10.15 2.61
C SER A 148 6.56 10.05 1.70
N ASN A 149 6.62 9.08 0.79
CA ASN A 149 7.71 8.99 -0.19
C ASN A 149 7.60 10.08 -1.27
N LEU A 150 6.37 10.58 -1.50
CA LEU A 150 6.05 11.58 -2.53
C LEU A 150 5.95 12.99 -1.94
N THR A 151 7.08 13.47 -1.44
CA THR A 151 7.22 14.82 -0.87
C THR A 151 8.36 15.56 -1.55
N ALA A 152 8.46 16.88 -1.32
CA ALA A 152 9.55 17.70 -1.85
C ALA A 152 10.95 17.26 -1.35
N GLU A 153 11.02 16.66 -0.16
CA GLU A 153 12.25 16.10 0.43
C GLU A 153 12.50 14.64 0.02
N GLY A 154 11.51 14.00 -0.64
CA GLY A 154 11.56 12.62 -1.12
C GLY A 154 11.66 12.54 -2.64
N ALA A 155 10.92 11.57 -3.21
CA ALA A 155 10.96 11.27 -4.64
C ALA A 155 10.36 12.36 -5.55
N GLY A 156 9.79 13.39 -4.96
CA GLY A 156 9.14 14.52 -5.61
C GLY A 156 7.70 14.68 -5.12
N ASP A 157 7.29 15.92 -4.99
CA ASP A 157 5.89 16.27 -4.75
C ASP A 157 5.02 15.85 -5.94
N ARG A 158 3.80 15.31 -5.69
CA ARG A 158 2.93 14.76 -6.74
C ARG A 158 2.59 15.77 -7.83
N ASP A 159 2.30 17.02 -7.45
CA ASP A 159 2.00 18.09 -8.42
C ASP A 159 3.24 18.46 -9.25
N ALA A 160 4.43 18.46 -8.62
CA ALA A 160 5.69 18.69 -9.30
C ALA A 160 5.99 17.58 -10.32
N LEU A 161 5.84 16.31 -9.95
CA LEU A 161 6.00 15.17 -10.85
C LEU A 161 5.01 15.26 -12.03
N ALA A 162 3.73 15.51 -11.76
CA ALA A 162 2.70 15.63 -12.78
C ALA A 162 3.00 16.76 -13.78
N SER A 163 3.55 17.90 -13.30
CA SER A 163 3.96 19.02 -14.17
C SER A 163 5.09 18.66 -15.14
N LEU A 164 5.85 17.61 -14.82
CA LEU A 164 6.93 17.05 -15.65
C LEU A 164 6.47 15.86 -16.50
N GLY A 165 5.17 15.52 -16.45
CA GLY A 165 4.60 14.39 -17.20
C GLY A 165 4.84 13.03 -16.54
N VAL A 166 5.21 12.99 -15.27
CA VAL A 166 5.42 11.77 -14.48
C VAL A 166 4.19 11.55 -13.59
N ALA A 167 3.48 10.46 -13.79
CA ALA A 167 2.40 10.05 -12.90
C ALA A 167 2.95 9.58 -11.54
N SER A 168 2.12 9.68 -10.51
CA SER A 168 2.46 9.13 -9.19
C SER A 168 1.27 8.35 -8.64
N TYR A 169 1.56 7.17 -8.09
CA TYR A 169 0.57 6.30 -7.48
C TYR A 169 1.08 5.80 -6.13
N VAL A 170 0.24 5.88 -5.11
CA VAL A 170 0.53 5.41 -3.75
C VAL A 170 -0.26 4.12 -3.52
N ALA A 171 0.36 3.11 -2.91
CA ALA A 171 -0.36 1.92 -2.45
C ALA A 171 -1.55 2.36 -1.55
N PRO A 172 -2.80 2.02 -1.89
CA PRO A 172 -3.99 2.56 -1.21
C PRO A 172 -4.00 2.36 0.30
N ALA A 173 -3.49 1.23 0.78
CA ALA A 173 -3.37 0.94 2.22
C ALA A 173 -2.44 1.93 2.97
N ALA A 174 -1.61 2.69 2.27
CA ALA A 174 -0.68 3.66 2.84
C ALA A 174 -1.15 5.12 2.74
N CYS A 175 -2.36 5.37 2.24
CA CYS A 175 -2.96 6.69 2.25
C CYS A 175 -3.16 7.19 3.69
N LYS A 176 -2.85 8.47 3.95
CA LYS A 176 -2.95 9.10 5.28
C LYS A 176 -3.98 10.23 5.35
N GLY A 177 -4.53 10.64 4.20
CA GLY A 177 -5.57 11.67 4.13
C GLY A 177 -6.85 11.26 4.86
N GLU A 178 -7.58 12.22 5.41
CA GLU A 178 -8.90 11.98 6.02
C GLU A 178 -9.85 11.35 4.99
N GLY A 179 -10.43 10.20 5.33
CA GLY A 179 -11.32 9.43 4.45
C GLY A 179 -10.61 8.48 3.48
N TYR A 180 -9.28 8.46 3.46
CA TYR A 180 -8.48 7.55 2.62
C TYR A 180 -7.71 6.51 3.43
N MET A 181 -7.59 6.68 4.74
CA MET A 181 -6.99 5.65 5.60
C MET A 181 -7.86 4.38 5.61
N PRO A 182 -7.25 3.18 5.74
CA PRO A 182 -7.99 1.94 5.97
C PRO A 182 -8.96 2.05 7.15
N ASN A 183 -10.10 1.29 7.11
CA ASN A 183 -11.11 1.41 8.17
C ASN A 183 -11.81 0.08 8.52
N PRO A 184 -11.17 -0.87 9.18
CA PRO A 184 -9.76 -1.28 9.08
C PRO A 184 -9.42 -1.92 7.72
N LEU A 185 -8.14 -2.11 7.42
CA LEU A 185 -7.68 -2.81 6.22
C LEU A 185 -8.15 -4.26 6.22
N THR A 186 -8.58 -4.73 5.06
CA THR A 186 -9.01 -6.11 4.82
C THR A 186 -8.22 -6.74 3.67
N PHE A 187 -8.20 -8.07 3.57
CA PHE A 187 -7.61 -8.76 2.42
C PHE A 187 -8.32 -8.40 1.11
N ASP A 188 -9.64 -8.17 1.13
CA ASP A 188 -10.38 -7.71 -0.04
C ASP A 188 -9.88 -6.35 -0.54
N GLU A 189 -9.42 -5.46 0.36
CA GLU A 189 -8.85 -4.17 -0.02
C GLU A 189 -7.44 -4.32 -0.59
N VAL A 190 -6.63 -5.22 -0.05
CA VAL A 190 -5.32 -5.56 -0.61
C VAL A 190 -5.48 -6.20 -2.00
N PHE A 191 -6.41 -7.13 -2.17
CA PHE A 191 -6.69 -7.76 -3.46
C PHE A 191 -7.23 -6.75 -4.49
N ARG A 192 -8.03 -5.78 -4.06
CA ARG A 192 -8.48 -4.68 -4.92
C ARG A 192 -7.33 -3.80 -5.40
N GLU A 193 -6.31 -3.59 -4.56
CA GLU A 193 -5.06 -2.91 -5.01
C GLU A 193 -4.38 -3.69 -6.12
N PHE A 194 -4.33 -5.03 -6.06
CA PHE A 194 -3.75 -5.85 -7.13
C PHE A 194 -4.55 -5.74 -8.43
N GLU A 195 -5.89 -5.75 -8.35
CA GLU A 195 -6.76 -5.54 -9.49
C GLU A 195 -6.61 -4.15 -10.09
N GLU A 196 -6.48 -3.12 -9.24
CA GLU A 196 -6.27 -1.73 -9.66
C GLU A 196 -4.91 -1.58 -10.34
N ALA A 197 -3.85 -2.18 -9.80
CA ALA A 197 -2.55 -2.25 -10.47
C ALA A 197 -2.65 -2.98 -11.82
N GLY A 198 -3.39 -4.11 -11.88
CA GLY A 198 -3.68 -4.81 -13.13
C GLY A 198 -4.34 -3.92 -14.18
N ALA A 199 -5.27 -3.06 -13.77
CA ALA A 199 -5.92 -2.09 -14.66
C ALA A 199 -4.96 -0.97 -15.09
N ILE A 200 -4.16 -0.41 -14.16
CA ILE A 200 -3.16 0.63 -14.45
C ILE A 200 -2.13 0.14 -15.48
N PHE A 201 -1.71 -1.11 -15.38
CA PHE A 201 -0.68 -1.68 -16.24
C PHE A 201 -1.22 -2.47 -17.45
N GLY A 202 -2.55 -2.61 -17.58
CA GLY A 202 -3.18 -3.34 -18.67
C GLY A 202 -2.95 -4.86 -18.61
N VAL A 203 -2.77 -5.42 -17.41
CA VAL A 203 -2.52 -6.85 -17.14
C VAL A 203 -3.59 -7.44 -16.23
N THR A 204 -4.85 -7.15 -16.51
CA THR A 204 -6.01 -7.53 -15.68
C THR A 204 -6.14 -9.03 -15.46
N ASP A 205 -5.77 -9.85 -16.46
CA ASP A 205 -5.82 -11.32 -16.32
C ASP A 205 -4.77 -11.80 -15.31
N ALA A 206 -3.54 -11.26 -15.36
CA ALA A 206 -2.49 -11.62 -14.40
C ALA A 206 -2.87 -11.18 -12.96
N ALA A 207 -3.51 -10.02 -12.82
CA ALA A 207 -4.00 -9.55 -11.52
C ALA A 207 -5.11 -10.45 -10.97
N ALA A 208 -6.05 -10.87 -11.83
CA ALA A 208 -7.12 -11.79 -11.44
C ALA A 208 -6.59 -13.18 -11.03
N ASP A 209 -5.57 -13.68 -11.74
CA ASP A 209 -4.90 -14.94 -11.40
C ASP A 209 -4.17 -14.82 -10.05
N LEU A 210 -3.46 -13.72 -9.81
CA LEU A 210 -2.79 -13.44 -8.52
C LEU A 210 -3.81 -13.39 -7.38
N VAL A 211 -4.89 -12.63 -7.52
CA VAL A 211 -5.97 -12.55 -6.52
C VAL A 211 -6.57 -13.91 -6.25
N SER A 212 -6.90 -14.66 -7.30
CA SER A 212 -7.48 -16.00 -7.17
C SER A 212 -6.55 -16.97 -6.41
N SER A 213 -5.25 -16.93 -6.68
CA SER A 213 -4.26 -17.75 -5.98
C SER A 213 -4.15 -17.36 -4.51
N GLN A 214 -3.99 -16.06 -4.21
CA GLN A 214 -3.87 -15.54 -2.85
C GLN A 214 -5.14 -15.81 -2.03
N GLN A 215 -6.32 -15.66 -2.63
CA GLN A 215 -7.59 -15.98 -1.96
C GLN A 215 -7.70 -17.48 -1.64
N ALA A 216 -7.32 -18.33 -2.57
CA ALA A 216 -7.34 -19.78 -2.34
C ALA A 216 -6.36 -20.22 -1.24
N GLU A 217 -5.19 -19.59 -1.16
CA GLU A 217 -4.22 -19.81 -0.09
C GLU A 217 -4.77 -19.32 1.25
N LEU A 218 -5.36 -18.12 1.30
CA LEU A 218 -5.97 -17.57 2.51
C LEU A 218 -7.11 -18.45 3.03
N ASP A 219 -7.98 -18.90 2.13
CA ASP A 219 -9.13 -19.78 2.47
C ASP A 219 -8.70 -21.16 3.00
N ALA A 220 -7.47 -21.59 2.68
CA ALA A 220 -6.91 -22.86 3.15
C ALA A 220 -6.25 -22.75 4.55
N ILE A 221 -5.99 -21.54 5.05
CA ILE A 221 -5.41 -21.33 6.37
C ILE A 221 -6.48 -21.56 7.44
N GLU A 222 -6.18 -22.41 8.42
CA GLU A 222 -7.02 -22.61 9.60
C GLU A 222 -6.52 -21.72 10.74
N PRO A 223 -7.22 -20.61 11.08
CA PRO A 223 -6.79 -19.68 12.13
C PRO A 223 -6.73 -20.37 13.49
N SER A 224 -5.83 -19.92 14.36
CA SER A 224 -5.83 -20.34 15.75
C SER A 224 -7.17 -20.02 16.42
N THR A 225 -7.70 -20.99 17.18
CA THR A 225 -8.94 -20.82 17.96
C THR A 225 -8.67 -20.62 19.45
N ALA A 226 -7.41 -20.42 19.84
CA ALA A 226 -7.00 -20.32 21.24
C ALA A 226 -7.37 -18.96 21.90
N GLY A 227 -7.76 -17.94 21.11
CA GLY A 227 -8.12 -16.62 21.62
C GLY A 227 -6.93 -15.92 22.30
N LEU A 228 -5.73 -16.05 21.72
CA LEU A 228 -4.51 -15.47 22.27
C LEU A 228 -4.42 -13.98 21.93
N THR A 229 -4.07 -13.18 22.95
CA THR A 229 -3.73 -11.76 22.75
C THR A 229 -2.30 -11.61 22.27
N ALA A 230 -2.06 -10.66 21.36
CA ALA A 230 -0.76 -10.45 20.71
C ALA A 230 -0.32 -8.99 20.75
N LEU A 231 0.97 -8.78 20.99
CA LEU A 231 1.67 -7.53 20.72
C LEU A 231 2.37 -7.66 19.36
N TRP A 232 2.15 -6.73 18.44
CA TRP A 232 2.95 -6.61 17.22
C TRP A 232 4.04 -5.56 17.42
N TYR A 233 5.27 -6.01 17.71
CA TYR A 233 6.40 -5.15 18.06
C TYR A 233 7.31 -4.91 16.85
N SER A 234 7.27 -3.70 16.32
CA SER A 234 8.07 -3.32 15.14
C SER A 234 9.46 -2.79 15.49
N SER A 235 9.54 -1.81 16.41
CA SER A 235 10.80 -1.13 16.74
C SER A 235 10.69 -0.30 18.01
N GLY A 236 11.79 0.36 18.40
CA GLY A 236 11.83 1.34 19.49
C GLY A 236 12.07 0.67 20.86
N ASP A 237 13.20 1.02 21.49
CA ASP A 237 13.60 0.43 22.77
C ASP A 237 12.95 1.14 23.96
N ASP A 238 12.98 2.46 23.99
CA ASP A 238 12.40 3.26 25.07
C ASP A 238 10.87 3.36 24.96
N THR A 239 10.38 3.50 23.75
CA THR A 239 8.95 3.54 23.44
C THR A 239 8.70 2.66 22.20
N PRO A 240 8.08 1.49 22.38
CA PRO A 240 7.77 0.59 21.29
C PRO A 240 6.91 1.26 20.22
N TYR A 241 7.23 1.00 18.96
CA TYR A 241 6.39 1.27 17.81
C TYR A 241 5.72 -0.04 17.42
N VAL A 242 4.39 -0.05 17.45
CA VAL A 242 3.59 -1.28 17.38
C VAL A 242 2.57 -1.20 16.27
N GLY A 243 2.15 -2.36 15.75
CA GLY A 243 1.04 -2.46 14.82
C GLY A 243 -0.27 -2.11 15.52
N ALA A 244 -0.98 -1.09 15.01
CA ALA A 244 -2.23 -0.60 15.55
C ALA A 244 -3.47 -1.22 14.88
N GLY A 245 -4.67 -0.69 15.13
CA GLY A 245 -5.95 -1.38 14.90
C GLY A 245 -6.47 -1.36 13.48
N ILE A 246 -5.89 -0.60 12.53
CA ILE A 246 -6.47 -0.47 11.18
C ILE A 246 -5.54 -0.84 10.03
N GLY A 247 -4.27 -1.18 10.29
CA GLY A 247 -3.28 -1.50 9.25
C GLY A 247 -3.10 -2.98 8.97
N ALA A 248 -2.11 -3.32 8.13
CA ALA A 248 -1.75 -4.69 7.78
C ALA A 248 -1.43 -5.58 9.00
N PRO A 249 -0.75 -5.11 10.07
CA PRO A 249 -0.56 -5.90 11.28
C PRO A 249 -1.86 -6.42 11.90
N GLN A 250 -2.88 -5.57 12.00
CA GLN A 250 -4.20 -5.94 12.51
C GLN A 250 -4.87 -6.99 11.62
N MET A 251 -4.85 -6.77 10.30
CA MET A 251 -5.41 -7.69 9.32
C MET A 251 -4.77 -9.08 9.40
N ILE A 252 -3.43 -9.13 9.45
CA ILE A 252 -2.66 -10.38 9.50
C ILE A 252 -2.92 -11.11 10.81
N MET A 253 -2.85 -10.42 11.96
CA MET A 253 -3.13 -11.03 13.28
C MET A 253 -4.54 -11.57 13.36
N ALA A 254 -5.55 -10.81 12.91
CA ALA A 254 -6.94 -11.26 12.93
C ALA A 254 -7.15 -12.50 12.06
N ALA A 255 -6.54 -12.57 10.87
CA ALA A 255 -6.60 -13.74 10.00
C ALA A 255 -5.85 -14.96 10.57
N ALA A 256 -4.83 -14.75 11.38
CA ALA A 256 -4.14 -15.82 12.11
C ALA A 256 -4.87 -16.27 13.40
N GLY A 257 -5.97 -15.61 13.78
CA GLY A 257 -6.74 -15.90 14.99
C GLY A 257 -6.13 -15.31 16.27
N LEU A 258 -5.40 -14.20 16.15
CA LEU A 258 -4.81 -13.45 17.24
C LEU A 258 -5.59 -12.16 17.53
N GLU A 259 -5.69 -11.77 18.80
CA GLU A 259 -6.30 -10.53 19.26
C GLU A 259 -5.21 -9.47 19.51
N ASN A 260 -5.18 -8.41 18.70
CA ASN A 260 -4.20 -7.33 18.85
C ASN A 260 -4.48 -6.50 20.11
N ILE A 261 -3.50 -6.35 21.02
CA ILE A 261 -3.64 -5.48 22.21
C ILE A 261 -3.79 -3.99 21.88
N ALA A 262 -3.47 -3.58 20.64
CA ALA A 262 -3.62 -2.21 20.14
C ALA A 262 -4.80 -2.07 19.14
N ALA A 263 -5.76 -3.00 19.10
CA ALA A 263 -6.87 -3.02 18.15
C ALA A 263 -7.77 -1.77 18.22
N ASP A 264 -7.88 -1.14 19.40
CA ASP A 264 -8.72 0.06 19.60
C ASP A 264 -8.05 1.36 19.10
N VAL A 265 -6.81 1.31 18.61
CA VAL A 265 -6.10 2.48 18.11
C VAL A 265 -6.39 2.66 16.62
N GLU A 266 -7.10 3.75 16.28
CA GLU A 266 -7.48 4.10 14.91
C GLU A 266 -6.29 4.66 14.11
N ASP A 267 -5.21 3.89 14.00
CA ASP A 267 -4.05 4.16 13.14
C ASP A 267 -3.51 2.83 12.59
N THR A 268 -2.65 2.89 11.58
CA THR A 268 -1.95 1.71 11.05
C THR A 268 -0.81 1.28 11.97
N TRP A 269 -0.14 2.25 12.59
CA TRP A 269 0.98 2.07 13.51
C TRP A 269 0.91 3.12 14.62
N THR A 270 1.37 2.77 15.82
CA THR A 270 1.39 3.72 16.95
C THR A 270 2.58 3.51 17.87
N ALA A 271 2.93 4.55 18.62
CA ALA A 271 3.84 4.44 19.75
C ALA A 271 3.05 4.04 20.99
N MET A 272 3.47 2.98 21.68
CA MET A 272 2.82 2.46 22.92
C MET A 272 3.85 2.35 24.02
N GLY A 273 3.58 2.89 25.22
CA GLY A 273 4.48 2.77 26.36
C GLY A 273 4.56 1.34 26.89
N TRP A 274 5.73 0.94 27.42
CA TRP A 274 5.92 -0.38 28.02
C TRP A 274 4.95 -0.67 29.16
N GLU A 275 4.54 0.36 29.92
CA GLU A 275 3.56 0.20 31.01
C GLU A 275 2.22 -0.29 30.48
N ALA A 276 1.73 0.25 29.36
CA ALA A 276 0.48 -0.18 28.73
C ALA A 276 0.59 -1.62 28.20
N ILE A 277 1.74 -1.97 27.61
CA ILE A 277 1.99 -3.33 27.13
C ILE A 277 2.02 -4.33 28.29
N VAL A 278 2.67 -3.98 29.41
CA VAL A 278 2.72 -4.82 30.62
C VAL A 278 1.32 -4.95 31.24
N GLU A 279 0.52 -3.89 31.25
CA GLU A 279 -0.87 -3.95 31.74
C GLU A 279 -1.74 -4.83 30.84
N ALA A 280 -1.58 -4.75 29.52
CA ALA A 280 -2.29 -5.60 28.56
C ALA A 280 -1.88 -7.08 28.65
N ASN A 281 -0.64 -7.36 29.06
CA ASN A 281 -0.09 -8.69 29.30
C ASN A 281 -0.34 -9.67 28.13
N PRO A 282 0.20 -9.40 26.91
CA PRO A 282 -0.05 -10.23 25.74
C PRO A 282 0.41 -11.70 25.96
N ASP A 283 -0.34 -12.63 25.38
CA ASP A 283 -0.01 -14.07 25.43
C ASP A 283 1.15 -14.43 24.52
N VAL A 284 1.31 -13.70 23.40
CA VAL A 284 2.38 -13.87 22.41
C VAL A 284 2.91 -12.51 21.96
N ILE A 285 4.15 -12.46 21.46
CA ILE A 285 4.76 -11.25 20.91
C ILE A 285 5.19 -11.54 19.48
N VAL A 286 4.57 -10.88 18.50
CA VAL A 286 4.99 -10.87 17.09
C VAL A 286 6.13 -9.87 16.94
N LEU A 287 7.29 -10.36 16.59
CA LEU A 287 8.52 -9.59 16.38
C LEU A 287 8.74 -9.34 14.89
N VAL A 288 8.77 -8.09 14.50
CA VAL A 288 9.13 -7.72 13.13
C VAL A 288 10.64 -7.87 12.98
N ASP A 289 11.10 -8.74 12.07
CA ASP A 289 12.53 -8.89 11.76
C ASP A 289 12.93 -7.95 10.65
N ALA A 290 13.87 -7.05 10.95
CA ALA A 290 14.39 -6.06 10.03
C ALA A 290 15.92 -5.99 10.16
N ALA A 291 16.62 -5.81 9.04
CA ALA A 291 18.08 -5.73 9.03
C ALA A 291 18.67 -4.65 9.95
N TRP A 292 17.92 -3.57 10.19
CA TRP A 292 18.29 -2.46 11.07
C TRP A 292 17.87 -2.63 12.53
N ASN A 293 16.99 -3.61 12.84
CA ASN A 293 16.56 -3.99 14.19
C ASN A 293 15.98 -5.42 14.14
N THR A 294 16.81 -6.41 14.41
CA THR A 294 16.45 -7.83 14.23
C THR A 294 15.55 -8.35 15.33
N ALA A 295 14.86 -9.47 15.08
CA ALA A 295 14.06 -10.17 16.07
C ALA A 295 14.93 -10.57 17.30
N GLU A 296 16.17 -11.04 17.08
CA GLU A 296 17.11 -11.37 18.17
C GLU A 296 17.44 -10.15 19.06
N GLN A 297 17.64 -8.98 18.47
CA GLN A 297 17.89 -7.74 19.22
C GLN A 297 16.67 -7.36 20.07
N LYS A 298 15.46 -7.52 19.53
CA LYS A 298 14.21 -7.27 20.25
C LYS A 298 14.02 -8.26 21.41
N ILE A 299 14.30 -9.54 21.18
CA ILE A 299 14.26 -10.57 22.24
C ILE A 299 15.22 -10.20 23.37
N ALA A 300 16.48 -9.89 23.04
CA ALA A 300 17.48 -9.47 24.04
C ALA A 300 17.04 -8.21 24.81
N HIS A 301 16.40 -7.25 24.13
CA HIS A 301 15.83 -6.07 24.76
C HIS A 301 14.69 -6.43 25.72
N LEU A 302 13.71 -7.23 25.30
CA LEU A 302 12.57 -7.68 26.12
C LEU A 302 13.01 -8.45 27.36
N GLU A 303 13.99 -9.34 27.22
CA GLU A 303 14.52 -10.17 28.31
C GLU A 303 15.36 -9.36 29.32
N SER A 304 16.05 -8.30 28.86
CA SER A 304 16.90 -7.46 29.72
C SER A 304 16.15 -6.27 30.35
N ASN A 305 15.03 -5.84 29.78
CA ASN A 305 14.25 -4.72 30.27
C ASN A 305 13.43 -5.15 31.52
N PRO A 306 13.65 -4.52 32.71
CA PRO A 306 12.95 -4.91 33.92
C PRO A 306 11.42 -4.84 33.84
N ALA A 307 10.87 -4.00 32.96
CA ALA A 307 9.43 -3.88 32.78
C ALA A 307 8.84 -5.10 32.05
N THR A 308 9.53 -5.62 31.04
CA THR A 308 9.03 -6.69 30.17
C THR A 308 9.50 -8.08 30.53
N ALA A 309 10.67 -8.21 31.20
CA ALA A 309 11.25 -9.50 31.61
C ALA A 309 10.33 -10.35 32.53
N ALA A 310 9.35 -9.71 33.18
CA ALA A 310 8.36 -10.40 34.02
C ALA A 310 7.11 -10.86 33.24
N LEU A 311 6.93 -10.45 31.99
CA LEU A 311 5.80 -10.89 31.15
C LEU A 311 5.87 -12.40 30.92
N PRO A 312 4.76 -13.15 31.09
CA PRO A 312 4.71 -14.58 30.81
C PRO A 312 5.16 -14.92 29.38
N ALA A 313 4.79 -14.09 28.38
CA ALA A 313 5.22 -14.27 26.99
C ALA A 313 6.75 -14.23 26.85
N VAL A 314 7.42 -13.31 27.57
CA VAL A 314 8.88 -13.19 27.57
C VAL A 314 9.54 -14.37 28.30
N GLN A 315 9.02 -14.73 29.51
CA GLN A 315 9.58 -15.82 30.30
C GLN A 315 9.45 -17.20 29.62
N GLN A 316 8.41 -17.38 28.82
CA GLN A 316 8.12 -18.63 28.12
C GLN A 316 8.60 -18.56 26.63
N GLN A 317 9.27 -17.49 26.25
CA GLN A 317 9.77 -17.26 24.88
C GLN A 317 8.69 -17.45 23.80
N ARG A 318 7.48 -16.95 24.08
CA ARG A 318 6.34 -17.03 23.17
C ARG A 318 6.45 -15.92 22.10
N TYR A 319 7.45 -16.06 21.25
CA TYR A 319 7.75 -15.14 20.17
C TYR A 319 7.35 -15.73 18.83
N LEU A 320 6.76 -14.90 17.98
CA LEU A 320 6.48 -15.16 16.58
C LEU A 320 7.30 -14.17 15.77
N VAL A 321 7.83 -14.56 14.63
CA VAL A 321 8.69 -13.69 13.82
C VAL A 321 8.06 -13.47 12.46
N VAL A 322 8.04 -12.21 12.02
CA VAL A 322 7.58 -11.81 10.69
C VAL A 322 8.61 -10.85 10.07
N ASP A 323 9.03 -11.13 8.85
CA ASP A 323 9.95 -10.26 8.10
C ASP A 323 9.32 -8.89 7.85
N PHE A 324 10.10 -7.81 7.97
CA PHE A 324 9.59 -6.45 7.81
C PHE A 324 8.83 -6.22 6.50
N PRO A 325 9.29 -6.69 5.31
CA PRO A 325 8.52 -6.51 4.07
C PRO A 325 7.11 -7.13 4.10
N ALA A 326 6.88 -8.17 4.90
CA ALA A 326 5.59 -8.82 5.04
C ALA A 326 4.62 -8.08 5.98
N THR A 327 5.09 -7.03 6.67
CA THR A 327 4.29 -6.22 7.61
C THR A 327 3.55 -5.07 6.94
N GLU A 328 3.88 -4.78 5.70
CA GLU A 328 3.20 -3.80 4.85
C GLU A 328 2.12 -4.51 4.01
N ALA A 329 1.07 -3.76 3.59
CA ALA A 329 0.07 -4.31 2.69
C ALA A 329 0.73 -4.72 1.36
N GLY A 330 0.46 -5.95 0.90
CA GLY A 330 1.07 -6.46 -0.32
C GLY A 330 1.02 -7.98 -0.45
N VAL A 331 1.73 -8.49 -1.43
CA VAL A 331 1.69 -9.92 -1.86
C VAL A 331 2.18 -10.91 -0.81
N ARG A 332 2.93 -10.48 0.21
CA ARG A 332 3.43 -11.35 1.28
C ARG A 332 2.43 -11.59 2.41
N ASN A 333 1.30 -10.86 2.45
CA ASN A 333 0.46 -10.88 3.64
C ASN A 333 -0.20 -12.25 3.90
N VAL A 334 -0.63 -12.97 2.86
CA VAL A 334 -1.19 -14.31 3.02
C VAL A 334 -0.14 -15.28 3.56
N GLY A 335 1.07 -15.25 3.02
CA GLY A 335 2.20 -16.03 3.53
C GLY A 335 2.56 -15.68 4.98
N ALA A 336 2.45 -14.40 5.38
CA ALA A 336 2.65 -13.99 6.77
C ALA A 336 1.60 -14.59 7.72
N VAL A 337 0.32 -14.64 7.31
CA VAL A 337 -0.74 -15.34 8.09
C VAL A 337 -0.40 -16.81 8.26
N ALA A 338 -0.07 -17.51 7.16
CA ALA A 338 0.29 -18.93 7.18
C ALA A 338 1.47 -19.20 8.14
N SER A 339 2.52 -18.38 8.04
CA SER A 339 3.69 -18.48 8.90
C SER A 339 3.36 -18.25 10.39
N LEU A 340 2.51 -17.27 10.71
CA LEU A 340 2.08 -17.04 12.09
C LEU A 340 1.30 -18.23 12.66
N VAL A 341 0.40 -18.83 11.86
CA VAL A 341 -0.37 -19.99 12.28
C VAL A 341 0.55 -21.19 12.53
N GLU A 342 1.50 -21.48 11.63
CA GLU A 342 2.50 -22.54 11.82
C GLU A 342 3.33 -22.34 13.09
N GLN A 343 3.83 -21.12 13.32
CA GLN A 343 4.59 -20.78 14.51
C GLN A 343 3.76 -20.90 15.80
N LEU A 344 2.45 -20.58 15.75
CA LEU A 344 1.54 -20.77 16.89
C LEU A 344 1.34 -22.24 17.22
N GLU A 345 1.25 -23.11 16.22
CA GLU A 345 1.16 -24.58 16.43
C GLU A 345 2.43 -25.13 17.07
N GLU A 346 3.61 -24.60 16.74
CA GLU A 346 4.89 -24.98 17.33
C GLU A 346 5.01 -24.54 18.81
N LEU A 347 4.37 -23.44 19.18
CA LEU A 347 4.35 -22.94 20.56
C LEU A 347 3.45 -23.77 21.48
N GLY A 348 2.53 -24.56 20.99
CA GLY A 348 1.66 -25.51 21.71
C GLY A 348 0.49 -24.85 22.41
#